data_67b73228ee005b766bb42afae9af2312
#
_entry.id   67b73228ee005b766bb42afae9af2312
#
_cell.length_a   1.000
_cell.length_b   1.000
_cell.length_c   1.000
_cell.angle_alpha   90.00
_cell.angle_beta   90.00
_cell.angle_gamma   90.00
#
_symmetry.space_group_name_H-M   'P 1'
#
loop_
_entity.id
_entity.type
_entity.pdbx_description
1 polymer ?
#
loop_
_entity_poly.entity_id
_entity_poly.type
_entity_poly.pdbx_seq_one_letter_code
_entity_poly.pdbx_strand_id
1 'polypeptide(L)'
;FVAKNELFQTFVQLVADTALVSGLNGGKNGEDVEALLEMNGLKEVLIEKTATIGEKLSVRRFEKVSGECVASYLHAGGKIGVIIAADGAADVKEALTNVAMQVAAMKPEYISRNDIDEASLAKIKEITIDASLNDPANLPKPVLVALIDKACSEKLWSDADIATYEEQKNNKYLFNFLSDEAKTTLASLAMADKENIMANKIFAGAIEGRVAKQLKDICLLDQTYVRAEDG
;
A
#
# COMPACT_ATOMS: atom_id res chain seq x y z
N PHE A 1 -10.90 -22.16 -11.45
CA PHE A 1 -11.56 -23.49 -11.50
C PHE A 1 -11.05 -24.35 -10.34
N VAL A 2 -9.74 -24.55 -10.18
CA VAL A 2 -9.11 -25.40 -9.15
C VAL A 2 -9.50 -25.00 -7.72
N ALA A 3 -9.57 -23.72 -7.40
CA ALA A 3 -9.95 -23.24 -6.06
C ALA A 3 -11.35 -23.70 -5.56
N LYS A 4 -12.23 -24.15 -6.47
CA LYS A 4 -13.56 -24.71 -6.15
C LYS A 4 -13.58 -26.24 -6.16
N ASN A 5 -12.46 -26.88 -6.48
CA ASN A 5 -12.35 -28.32 -6.48
C ASN A 5 -12.25 -28.84 -5.04
N GLU A 6 -13.09 -29.81 -4.68
CA GLU A 6 -13.14 -30.37 -3.33
C GLU A 6 -11.80 -31.01 -2.90
N LEU A 7 -11.10 -31.69 -3.83
CA LEU A 7 -9.80 -32.28 -3.55
C LEU A 7 -8.75 -31.20 -3.21
N PHE A 8 -8.80 -30.06 -3.91
CA PHE A 8 -7.94 -28.93 -3.60
C PHE A 8 -8.27 -28.32 -2.24
N GLN A 9 -9.56 -28.10 -1.96
CA GLN A 9 -9.99 -27.50 -0.68
C GLN A 9 -9.66 -28.43 0.50
N THR A 10 -9.84 -29.75 0.34
CA THR A 10 -9.45 -30.73 1.35
C THR A 10 -7.93 -30.73 1.60
N PHE A 11 -7.14 -30.60 0.54
CA PHE A 11 -5.69 -30.48 0.68
C PHE A 11 -5.28 -29.19 1.40
N VAL A 12 -5.88 -28.04 1.06
CA VAL A 12 -5.63 -26.76 1.74
C VAL A 12 -5.99 -26.86 3.22
N GLN A 13 -7.10 -27.51 3.56
CA GLN A 13 -7.49 -27.73 4.96
C GLN A 13 -6.47 -28.61 5.70
N LEU A 14 -6.00 -29.70 5.08
CA LEU A 14 -4.99 -30.56 5.67
C LEU A 14 -3.67 -29.80 5.95
N VAL A 15 -3.25 -28.92 5.02
CA VAL A 15 -2.08 -28.06 5.21
C VAL A 15 -2.28 -27.11 6.41
N ALA A 16 -3.46 -26.48 6.49
CA ALA A 16 -3.79 -25.57 7.59
C ALA A 16 -3.84 -26.28 8.94
N ASP A 17 -4.47 -27.44 9.00
CA ASP A 17 -4.56 -28.26 10.24
C ASP A 17 -3.19 -28.72 10.69
N THR A 18 -2.33 -29.15 9.75
CA THR A 18 -0.95 -29.53 10.08
C THR A 18 -0.14 -28.34 10.57
N ALA A 19 -0.27 -27.18 9.92
CA ALA A 19 0.38 -25.94 10.37
C ALA A 19 -0.07 -25.52 11.76
N LEU A 20 -1.36 -25.67 12.07
CA LEU A 20 -1.93 -25.30 13.37
C LEU A 20 -1.30 -26.06 14.53
N VAL A 21 -1.10 -27.38 14.37
CA VAL A 21 -0.54 -28.23 15.44
C VAL A 21 0.99 -28.34 15.38
N SER A 22 1.62 -27.86 14.31
CA SER A 22 3.07 -27.79 14.22
C SER A 22 3.66 -26.74 15.16
N GLY A 23 4.93 -26.88 15.52
CA GLY A 23 5.67 -25.84 16.21
C GLY A 23 6.12 -24.69 15.31
N LEU A 24 5.71 -24.70 14.03
CA LEU A 24 6.12 -23.74 13.01
C LEU A 24 5.19 -22.52 12.97
N ASN A 25 5.72 -21.36 12.60
CA ASN A 25 4.95 -20.13 12.49
C ASN A 25 4.68 -19.72 11.04
N GLY A 26 5.53 -20.16 10.11
CA GLY A 26 5.48 -19.71 8.72
C GLY A 26 5.93 -18.27 8.55
N GLY A 27 5.58 -17.66 7.43
CA GLY A 27 5.89 -16.26 7.13
C GLY A 27 5.59 -15.89 5.69
N LYS A 28 5.60 -14.58 5.43
CA LYS A 28 5.22 -14.01 4.13
C LYS A 28 6.16 -14.39 2.97
N ASN A 29 7.40 -14.77 3.25
CA ASN A 29 8.38 -15.19 2.24
C ASN A 29 8.45 -16.71 2.07
N GLY A 30 7.59 -17.48 2.74
CA GLY A 30 7.56 -18.94 2.68
C GLY A 30 8.44 -19.63 3.72
N GLU A 31 8.74 -18.93 4.80
CA GLU A 31 9.45 -19.51 5.94
C GLU A 31 8.71 -20.77 6.42
N ASP A 32 9.44 -21.77 6.87
CA ASP A 32 8.96 -23.05 7.41
C ASP A 32 8.16 -23.94 6.43
N VAL A 33 7.94 -23.55 5.18
CA VAL A 33 7.13 -24.34 4.23
C VAL A 33 7.71 -25.73 3.98
N GLU A 34 9.03 -25.83 3.78
CA GLU A 34 9.67 -27.13 3.53
C GLU A 34 9.56 -28.04 4.77
N ALA A 35 9.78 -27.48 5.96
CA ALA A 35 9.63 -28.22 7.21
C ALA A 35 8.18 -28.68 7.42
N LEU A 36 7.19 -27.86 7.07
CA LEU A 36 5.78 -28.23 7.13
C LEU A 36 5.45 -29.38 6.16
N LEU A 37 5.98 -29.35 4.94
CA LEU A 37 5.73 -30.37 3.93
C LEU A 37 6.30 -31.75 4.31
N GLU A 38 7.33 -31.80 5.14
CA GLU A 38 7.87 -33.09 5.66
C GLU A 38 7.01 -33.67 6.81
N MET A 39 5.99 -32.95 7.27
CA MET A 39 5.08 -33.40 8.33
C MET A 39 3.85 -34.12 7.77
N ASN A 40 3.39 -35.15 8.47
CA ASN A 40 2.12 -35.85 8.20
C ASN A 40 1.93 -36.32 6.76
N GLY A 41 2.99 -36.56 6.00
CA GLY A 41 2.92 -37.00 4.60
C GLY A 41 2.38 -35.93 3.64
N LEU A 42 2.44 -34.65 4.01
CA LEU A 42 1.91 -33.57 3.17
C LEU A 42 2.56 -33.51 1.80
N LYS A 43 3.85 -33.84 1.68
CA LYS A 43 4.59 -33.83 0.42
C LYS A 43 4.05 -34.85 -0.54
N GLU A 44 3.79 -36.08 -0.07
CA GLU A 44 3.19 -37.16 -0.83
C GLU A 44 1.78 -36.81 -1.28
N VAL A 45 0.98 -36.24 -0.37
CA VAL A 45 -0.39 -35.77 -0.69
C VAL A 45 -0.36 -34.66 -1.71
N LEU A 46 0.58 -33.71 -1.63
CA LEU A 46 0.74 -32.63 -2.62
C LEU A 46 1.04 -33.20 -4.01
N ILE A 47 1.92 -34.19 -4.10
CA ILE A 47 2.26 -34.88 -5.38
C ILE A 47 1.03 -35.61 -5.93
N GLU A 48 0.32 -36.36 -5.09
CA GLU A 48 -0.91 -37.07 -5.46
C GLU A 48 -2.00 -36.13 -5.98
N LYS A 49 -2.25 -35.05 -5.26
CA LYS A 49 -3.27 -34.06 -5.66
C LYS A 49 -2.89 -33.29 -6.91
N THR A 50 -1.60 -32.99 -7.10
CA THR A 50 -1.08 -32.41 -8.35
C THR A 50 -1.36 -33.32 -9.54
N ALA A 51 -1.08 -34.62 -9.41
CA ALA A 51 -1.34 -35.59 -10.46
C ALA A 51 -2.85 -35.78 -10.73
N THR A 52 -3.67 -35.85 -9.69
CA THR A 52 -5.12 -36.10 -9.80
C THR A 52 -5.87 -34.89 -10.38
N ILE A 53 -5.51 -33.66 -9.97
CA ILE A 53 -6.14 -32.44 -10.44
C ILE A 53 -5.62 -32.04 -11.83
N GLY A 54 -4.38 -32.46 -12.18
CA GLY A 54 -3.75 -32.14 -13.45
C GLY A 54 -3.19 -30.72 -13.55
N GLU A 55 -3.06 -30.04 -12.41
CA GLU A 55 -2.51 -28.67 -12.31
C GLU A 55 -1.36 -28.64 -11.31
N LYS A 56 -0.33 -27.84 -11.58
CA LYS A 56 0.80 -27.68 -10.66
C LYS A 56 0.35 -27.01 -9.38
N LEU A 57 0.30 -27.78 -8.28
CA LEU A 57 0.03 -27.24 -6.94
C LEU A 57 1.33 -26.98 -6.20
N SER A 58 1.32 -25.99 -5.32
CA SER A 58 2.41 -25.71 -4.37
C SER A 58 1.89 -25.03 -3.12
N VAL A 59 2.46 -25.36 -1.97
CA VAL A 59 2.32 -24.57 -0.76
C VAL A 59 3.38 -23.48 -0.83
N ARG A 60 2.97 -22.24 -1.06
CA ARG A 60 3.91 -21.12 -1.21
C ARG A 60 4.27 -20.48 0.12
N ARG A 61 3.30 -20.39 1.02
CA ARG A 61 3.46 -19.82 2.36
C ARG A 61 2.27 -20.22 3.24
N PHE A 62 2.48 -20.13 4.53
CA PHE A 62 1.44 -20.12 5.55
C PHE A 62 1.86 -19.14 6.65
N GLU A 63 0.92 -18.71 7.44
CA GLU A 63 1.16 -17.85 8.60
C GLU A 63 0.22 -18.29 9.72
N LYS A 64 0.69 -18.24 10.96
CA LYS A 64 -0.06 -18.57 12.14
C LYS A 64 -0.10 -17.39 13.09
N VAL A 65 -1.27 -17.09 13.60
CA VAL A 65 -1.47 -16.09 14.66
C VAL A 65 -2.05 -16.75 15.88
N SER A 66 -1.71 -16.24 17.07
CA SER A 66 -2.25 -16.69 18.34
C SER A 66 -2.58 -15.49 19.21
N GLY A 67 -3.58 -15.64 20.08
CA GLY A 67 -4.04 -14.63 21.02
C GLY A 67 -5.19 -15.15 21.83
N GLU A 68 -5.67 -14.41 22.83
CA GLU A 68 -6.82 -14.79 23.66
C GLU A 68 -8.11 -14.90 22.83
N CYS A 69 -8.23 -14.09 21.78
CA CYS A 69 -9.31 -14.20 20.80
C CYS A 69 -8.74 -14.17 19.39
N VAL A 70 -9.20 -15.08 18.54
CA VAL A 70 -8.80 -15.17 17.13
C VAL A 70 -10.05 -15.16 16.25
N ALA A 71 -10.02 -14.39 15.17
CA ALA A 71 -11.04 -14.38 14.15
C ALA A 71 -10.44 -14.51 12.74
N SER A 72 -11.23 -15.05 11.82
CA SER A 72 -10.90 -15.11 10.40
C SER A 72 -12.05 -14.59 9.55
N TYR A 73 -11.71 -14.03 8.41
CA TYR A 73 -12.66 -13.57 7.42
C TYR A 73 -12.22 -13.92 6.01
N LEU A 74 -13.12 -14.54 5.24
CA LEU A 74 -12.90 -14.85 3.83
C LEU A 74 -13.78 -13.97 2.97
N HIS A 75 -13.19 -13.21 2.06
CA HIS A 75 -13.89 -12.32 1.15
C HIS A 75 -13.84 -12.83 -0.30
N ALA A 76 -14.89 -12.47 -1.08
CA ALA A 76 -15.00 -12.77 -2.51
C ALA A 76 -14.77 -14.26 -2.86
N GLY A 77 -15.38 -15.17 -2.09
CA GLY A 77 -15.28 -16.61 -2.33
C GLY A 77 -13.87 -17.16 -2.06
N GLY A 78 -13.18 -16.64 -1.06
CA GLY A 78 -11.84 -17.10 -0.64
C GLY A 78 -10.68 -16.47 -1.41
N LYS A 79 -10.92 -15.43 -2.21
CA LYS A 79 -9.85 -14.69 -2.91
C LYS A 79 -8.99 -13.85 -1.96
N ILE A 80 -9.59 -13.36 -0.88
CA ILE A 80 -8.91 -12.60 0.17
C ILE A 80 -9.24 -13.31 1.49
N GLY A 81 -8.21 -13.67 2.23
CA GLY A 81 -8.32 -14.20 3.59
C GLY A 81 -7.63 -13.29 4.57
N VAL A 82 -8.26 -13.05 5.71
CA VAL A 82 -7.69 -12.30 6.83
C VAL A 82 -7.81 -13.17 8.08
N ILE A 83 -6.72 -13.28 8.81
CA ILE A 83 -6.68 -13.82 10.17
C ILE A 83 -6.21 -12.73 11.12
N ILE A 84 -6.84 -12.62 12.28
CA ILE A 84 -6.52 -11.58 13.26
C ILE A 84 -6.60 -12.17 14.66
N ALA A 85 -5.68 -11.77 15.52
CA ALA A 85 -5.65 -12.12 16.93
C ALA A 85 -5.64 -10.86 17.77
N ALA A 86 -6.23 -10.94 18.96
CA ALA A 86 -6.19 -9.91 19.98
C ALA A 86 -6.06 -10.53 21.37
N ASP A 87 -5.42 -9.78 22.27
CA ASP A 87 -5.32 -10.10 23.69
C ASP A 87 -6.19 -9.12 24.50
N GLY A 88 -6.58 -9.51 25.71
CA GLY A 88 -7.25 -8.63 26.68
C GLY A 88 -8.76 -8.81 26.83
N ALA A 89 -9.45 -9.55 25.96
CA ALA A 89 -10.86 -9.89 26.16
C ALA A 89 -11.27 -11.12 25.34
N ALA A 90 -11.74 -12.16 25.99
CA ALA A 90 -12.16 -13.41 25.33
C ALA A 90 -13.45 -13.28 24.49
N ASP A 91 -14.30 -12.28 24.75
CA ASP A 91 -15.64 -12.14 24.14
C ASP A 91 -15.72 -11.00 23.10
N VAL A 92 -14.67 -10.89 22.25
CA VAL A 92 -14.62 -9.85 21.20
C VAL A 92 -14.61 -10.43 19.80
N LYS A 93 -14.98 -11.68 19.62
CA LYS A 93 -14.88 -12.38 18.33
C LYS A 93 -15.67 -11.69 17.21
N GLU A 94 -16.86 -11.15 17.49
CA GLU A 94 -17.66 -10.40 16.52
C GLU A 94 -16.95 -9.09 16.12
N ALA A 95 -16.43 -8.36 17.10
CA ALA A 95 -15.67 -7.13 16.85
C ALA A 95 -14.40 -7.42 16.01
N LEU A 96 -13.65 -8.49 16.35
CA LEU A 96 -12.51 -8.91 15.55
C LEU A 96 -12.88 -9.33 14.14
N THR A 97 -14.01 -9.99 13.93
CA THR A 97 -14.51 -10.32 12.59
C THR A 97 -14.80 -9.05 11.79
N ASN A 98 -15.38 -8.03 12.41
CA ASN A 98 -15.63 -6.73 11.79
C ASN A 98 -14.29 -6.02 11.45
N VAL A 99 -13.29 -6.10 12.31
CA VAL A 99 -11.94 -5.59 12.01
C VAL A 99 -11.29 -6.38 10.87
N ALA A 100 -11.47 -7.71 10.82
CA ALA A 100 -10.97 -8.52 9.70
C ALA A 100 -11.63 -8.12 8.36
N MET A 101 -12.92 -7.76 8.36
CA MET A 101 -13.60 -7.20 7.19
C MET A 101 -13.02 -5.84 6.79
N GLN A 102 -12.71 -4.98 7.75
CA GLN A 102 -12.01 -3.70 7.51
C GLN A 102 -10.66 -3.94 6.83
N VAL A 103 -9.85 -4.85 7.34
CA VAL A 103 -8.56 -5.22 6.76
C VAL A 103 -8.70 -5.73 5.34
N ALA A 104 -9.69 -6.59 5.08
CA ALA A 104 -9.96 -7.10 3.72
C ALA A 104 -10.33 -5.99 2.73
N ALA A 105 -11.09 -4.99 3.18
CA ALA A 105 -11.57 -3.89 2.35
C ALA A 105 -10.50 -2.82 2.12
N MET A 106 -9.83 -2.38 3.19
CA MET A 106 -8.96 -1.19 3.19
C MET A 106 -7.47 -1.54 3.09
N LYS A 107 -7.10 -2.81 3.26
CA LYS A 107 -5.73 -3.33 3.10
C LYS A 107 -4.67 -2.50 3.83
N PRO A 108 -4.81 -2.26 5.14
CA PRO A 108 -3.78 -1.56 5.90
C PRO A 108 -2.46 -2.32 5.85
N GLU A 109 -1.35 -1.59 5.89
CA GLU A 109 0.00 -2.16 5.92
C GLU A 109 0.52 -2.32 7.36
N TYR A 110 0.00 -1.49 8.28
CA TYR A 110 0.38 -1.44 9.69
C TYR A 110 -0.86 -1.43 10.57
N ILE A 111 -0.74 -1.89 11.81
CA ILE A 111 -1.82 -1.76 12.79
C ILE A 111 -1.92 -0.30 13.24
N SER A 112 -0.80 0.30 13.62
CA SER A 112 -0.72 1.68 14.11
C SER A 112 0.50 2.41 13.52
N ARG A 113 0.56 3.73 13.70
CA ARG A 113 1.73 4.53 13.31
C ARG A 113 2.99 4.14 14.07
N ASN A 114 2.85 3.58 15.29
CA ASN A 114 3.99 3.14 16.11
C ASN A 114 4.69 1.89 15.55
N ASP A 115 4.03 1.16 14.65
CA ASP A 115 4.58 -0.03 14.00
C ASP A 115 5.42 0.32 12.76
N ILE A 116 5.43 1.60 12.37
CA ILE A 116 6.22 2.08 11.25
C ILE A 116 7.63 2.44 11.74
N ASP A 117 8.63 1.73 11.26
CA ASP A 117 10.02 2.05 11.56
C ASP A 117 10.48 3.37 10.92
N GLU A 118 11.52 3.98 11.47
CA GLU A 118 12.03 5.28 11.02
C GLU A 118 12.46 5.27 9.54
N ALA A 119 13.02 4.16 9.06
CA ALA A 119 13.47 4.04 7.67
C ALA A 119 12.28 3.99 6.70
N SER A 120 11.23 3.25 7.06
CA SER A 120 9.98 3.19 6.30
C SER A 120 9.28 4.55 6.27
N LEU A 121 9.22 5.26 7.41
CA LEU A 121 8.65 6.60 7.48
C LEU A 121 9.45 7.61 6.64
N ALA A 122 10.79 7.57 6.70
CA ALA A 122 11.66 8.40 5.88
C ALA A 122 11.44 8.14 4.39
N LYS A 123 11.32 6.88 3.99
CA LYS A 123 11.05 6.48 2.61
C LYS A 123 9.68 6.97 2.12
N ILE A 124 8.63 6.86 2.93
CA ILE A 124 7.30 7.40 2.61
C ILE A 124 7.39 8.91 2.36
N LYS A 125 8.10 9.63 3.24
CA LYS A 125 8.30 11.07 3.11
C LYS A 125 9.09 11.43 1.84
N GLU A 126 10.17 10.73 1.54
CA GLU A 126 10.98 10.94 0.35
C GLU A 126 10.17 10.72 -0.93
N ILE A 127 9.45 9.61 -1.03
CA ILE A 127 8.58 9.31 -2.18
C ILE A 127 7.52 10.41 -2.36
N THR A 128 6.94 10.90 -1.25
CA THR A 128 5.92 11.96 -1.28
C THR A 128 6.51 13.28 -1.78
N ILE A 129 7.73 13.61 -1.37
CA ILE A 129 8.47 14.79 -1.83
C ILE A 129 8.72 14.68 -3.33
N ASP A 130 9.33 13.58 -3.78
CA ASP A 130 9.70 13.38 -5.18
C ASP A 130 8.48 13.37 -6.09
N ALA A 131 7.39 12.69 -5.69
CA ALA A 131 6.13 12.74 -6.41
C ALA A 131 5.55 14.15 -6.50
N SER A 132 5.71 14.96 -5.43
CA SER A 132 5.22 16.33 -5.41
C SER A 132 6.04 17.27 -6.29
N LEU A 133 7.35 17.07 -6.37
CA LEU A 133 8.25 17.86 -7.23
C LEU A 133 8.08 17.48 -8.71
N ASN A 134 7.78 16.22 -9.01
CA ASN A 134 7.50 15.74 -10.36
C ASN A 134 6.10 16.12 -10.88
N ASP A 135 5.25 16.72 -10.02
CA ASP A 135 3.92 17.24 -10.41
C ASP A 135 3.83 18.75 -10.13
N PRO A 136 4.40 19.60 -11.01
CA PRO A 136 4.45 21.04 -10.80
C PRO A 136 3.07 21.69 -10.67
N ALA A 137 2.02 21.09 -11.23
CA ALA A 137 0.65 21.59 -11.13
C ALA A 137 0.15 21.69 -9.69
N ASN A 138 0.68 20.83 -8.81
CA ASN A 138 0.32 20.72 -7.40
C ASN A 138 1.33 21.39 -6.44
N LEU A 139 2.31 22.13 -6.98
CA LEU A 139 3.22 22.93 -6.16
C LEU A 139 2.51 24.18 -5.61
N PRO A 140 2.92 24.65 -4.42
CA PRO A 140 2.45 25.93 -3.90
C PRO A 140 2.72 27.07 -4.90
N LYS A 141 1.74 27.95 -5.08
CA LYS A 141 1.81 29.05 -6.08
C LYS A 141 3.12 29.85 -6.04
N PRO A 142 3.67 30.24 -4.84
CA PRO A 142 4.94 30.97 -4.82
C PRO A 142 6.13 30.15 -5.38
N VAL A 143 6.17 28.85 -5.10
CA VAL A 143 7.21 27.95 -5.61
C VAL A 143 7.07 27.80 -7.12
N LEU A 144 5.85 27.56 -7.59
CA LEU A 144 5.56 27.42 -9.02
C LEU A 144 5.94 28.68 -9.81
N VAL A 145 5.58 29.86 -9.32
CA VAL A 145 5.91 31.14 -9.98
C VAL A 145 7.44 31.32 -10.07
N ALA A 146 8.18 31.04 -9.00
CA ALA A 146 9.65 31.13 -9.02
C ALA A 146 10.27 30.16 -10.05
N LEU A 147 9.74 28.96 -10.20
CA LEU A 147 10.22 27.99 -11.21
C LEU A 147 9.89 28.45 -12.63
N ILE A 148 8.72 29.04 -12.86
CA ILE A 148 8.33 29.60 -14.17
C ILE A 148 9.21 30.79 -14.52
N ASP A 149 9.45 31.71 -13.57
CA ASP A 149 10.34 32.85 -13.78
C ASP A 149 11.76 32.41 -14.14
N LYS A 150 12.22 31.35 -13.49
CA LYS A 150 13.52 30.73 -13.82
C LYS A 150 13.52 30.12 -15.21
N ALA A 151 12.50 29.34 -15.58
CA ALA A 151 12.36 28.74 -16.90
C ALA A 151 12.36 29.80 -18.02
N CYS A 152 11.67 30.92 -17.80
CA CYS A 152 11.62 32.06 -18.74
C CYS A 152 12.97 32.80 -18.82
N SER A 153 13.59 33.12 -17.67
CA SER A 153 14.85 33.89 -17.63
C SER A 153 16.03 33.12 -18.23
N GLU A 154 16.09 31.82 -18.01
CA GLU A 154 17.11 30.92 -18.53
C GLU A 154 16.80 30.42 -19.97
N LYS A 155 15.69 30.90 -20.57
CA LYS A 155 15.23 30.52 -21.93
C LYS A 155 15.06 29.00 -22.11
N LEU A 156 14.54 28.34 -21.07
CA LEU A 156 14.27 26.90 -21.08
C LEU A 156 12.89 26.57 -21.68
N TRP A 157 12.01 27.56 -21.71
CA TRP A 157 10.70 27.45 -22.35
C TRP A 157 10.72 28.04 -23.77
N SER A 158 9.86 27.52 -24.63
CA SER A 158 9.62 28.08 -25.94
C SER A 158 8.90 29.43 -25.83
N ASP A 159 9.06 30.30 -26.89
CA ASP A 159 8.32 31.55 -26.97
C ASP A 159 6.80 31.33 -26.96
N ALA A 160 6.32 30.20 -27.49
CA ALA A 160 4.92 29.82 -27.49
C ALA A 160 4.42 29.48 -26.07
N ASP A 161 5.21 28.77 -25.27
CA ASP A 161 4.84 28.45 -23.88
C ASP A 161 4.87 29.70 -22.98
N ILE A 162 5.84 30.59 -23.20
CA ILE A 162 5.91 31.88 -22.50
C ILE A 162 4.67 32.72 -22.82
N ALA A 163 4.28 32.83 -24.09
CA ALA A 163 3.08 33.56 -24.50
C ALA A 163 1.82 32.92 -23.88
N THR A 164 1.72 31.61 -23.93
CA THR A 164 0.62 30.84 -23.29
C THR A 164 0.55 31.11 -21.79
N TYR A 165 1.69 31.12 -21.09
CA TYR A 165 1.72 31.44 -19.68
C TYR A 165 1.23 32.86 -19.40
N GLU A 166 1.71 33.87 -20.14
CA GLU A 166 1.29 35.26 -19.97
C GLU A 166 -0.22 35.45 -20.17
N GLU A 167 -0.81 34.73 -21.14
CA GLU A 167 -2.24 34.75 -21.38
C GLU A 167 -3.03 34.02 -20.29
N GLN A 168 -2.54 32.87 -19.81
CA GLN A 168 -3.26 31.94 -18.94
C GLN A 168 -2.82 31.96 -17.46
N LYS A 169 -1.90 32.85 -17.06
CA LYS A 169 -1.31 32.87 -15.68
C LYS A 169 -2.32 32.99 -14.52
N ASN A 170 -3.52 33.51 -14.80
CA ASN A 170 -4.61 33.58 -13.82
C ASN A 170 -5.63 32.45 -13.99
N ASN A 171 -5.47 31.58 -14.96
CA ASN A 171 -6.37 30.47 -15.20
C ASN A 171 -6.08 29.33 -14.22
N LYS A 172 -7.11 28.84 -13.52
CA LYS A 172 -7.02 27.69 -12.63
C LYS A 172 -6.46 26.43 -13.32
N TYR A 173 -6.67 26.32 -14.63
CA TYR A 173 -6.29 25.17 -15.46
C TYR A 173 -5.08 25.47 -16.34
N LEU A 174 -4.18 26.35 -15.93
CA LEU A 174 -2.97 26.75 -16.68
C LEU A 174 -2.24 25.54 -17.29
N PHE A 175 -2.06 24.48 -16.54
CA PHE A 175 -1.33 23.27 -16.99
C PHE A 175 -1.98 22.53 -18.16
N ASN A 176 -3.28 22.76 -18.43
CA ASN A 176 -3.93 22.19 -19.62
C ASN A 176 -3.51 22.89 -20.94
N PHE A 177 -2.92 24.07 -20.83
CA PHE A 177 -2.52 24.89 -21.97
C PHE A 177 -1.02 24.83 -22.25
N LEU A 178 -0.21 24.48 -21.25
CA LEU A 178 1.24 24.33 -21.40
C LEU A 178 1.60 23.05 -22.16
N SER A 179 2.68 23.10 -22.94
CA SER A 179 3.24 21.94 -23.61
C SER A 179 3.77 20.91 -22.60
N ASP A 180 3.93 19.67 -23.03
CA ASP A 180 4.51 18.62 -22.18
C ASP A 180 6.01 18.88 -21.91
N GLU A 181 6.71 19.53 -22.86
CA GLU A 181 8.08 19.99 -22.68
C GLU A 181 8.18 21.06 -21.57
N ALA A 182 7.25 22.01 -21.56
CA ALA A 182 7.21 23.04 -20.52
C ALA A 182 6.95 22.44 -19.13
N LYS A 183 6.03 21.50 -19.02
CA LYS A 183 5.74 20.77 -17.76
C LYS A 183 6.95 19.96 -17.28
N THR A 184 7.62 19.24 -18.20
CA THR A 184 8.82 18.45 -17.91
C THR A 184 9.97 19.32 -17.45
N THR A 185 10.14 20.50 -18.06
CA THR A 185 11.14 21.50 -17.66
C THR A 185 10.89 21.95 -16.22
N LEU A 186 9.65 22.28 -15.86
CA LEU A 186 9.31 22.67 -14.48
C LEU A 186 9.58 21.55 -13.47
N ALA A 187 9.23 20.32 -13.80
CA ALA A 187 9.52 19.17 -12.95
C ALA A 187 11.03 18.98 -12.74
N SER A 188 11.81 19.11 -13.82
CA SER A 188 13.28 19.01 -13.77
C SER A 188 13.90 20.12 -12.92
N LEU A 189 13.41 21.36 -13.06
CA LEU A 189 13.83 22.49 -12.25
C LEU A 189 13.48 22.31 -10.78
N ALA A 190 12.26 21.78 -10.49
CA ALA A 190 11.83 21.50 -9.13
C ALA A 190 12.71 20.41 -8.48
N MET A 191 13.03 19.36 -9.19
CA MET A 191 13.92 18.31 -8.70
C MET A 191 15.35 18.83 -8.49
N ALA A 192 15.86 19.67 -9.39
CA ALA A 192 17.20 20.27 -9.25
C ALA A 192 17.30 21.25 -8.06
N ASP A 193 16.19 21.90 -7.69
CA ASP A 193 16.11 22.86 -6.59
C ASP A 193 15.44 22.27 -5.32
N LYS A 194 15.42 20.94 -5.20
CA LYS A 194 14.75 20.18 -4.13
C LYS A 194 15.05 20.73 -2.74
N GLU A 195 16.31 21.02 -2.43
CA GLU A 195 16.73 21.49 -1.11
C GLU A 195 16.10 22.85 -0.75
N ASN A 196 16.13 23.82 -1.67
CA ASN A 196 15.55 25.14 -1.45
C ASN A 196 14.02 25.07 -1.36
N ILE A 197 13.40 24.24 -2.22
CA ILE A 197 11.94 24.03 -2.19
C ILE A 197 11.52 23.37 -0.86
N MET A 198 12.29 22.42 -0.35
CA MET A 198 12.05 21.80 0.95
C MET A 198 12.18 22.77 2.12
N ALA A 199 13.02 23.80 2.02
CA ALA A 199 13.13 24.86 3.01
C ALA A 199 11.91 25.81 3.01
N ASN A 200 11.09 25.79 1.96
CA ASN A 200 9.88 26.60 1.88
C ASN A 200 8.80 26.05 2.83
N LYS A 201 8.37 26.84 3.79
CA LYS A 201 7.41 26.44 4.84
C LYS A 201 6.05 25.98 4.29
N ILE A 202 5.59 26.57 3.18
CA ILE A 202 4.30 26.21 2.57
C ILE A 202 4.41 24.84 1.93
N PHE A 203 5.51 24.57 1.22
CA PHE A 203 5.77 23.27 0.62
C PHE A 203 5.95 22.19 1.70
N ALA A 204 6.77 22.47 2.74
CA ALA A 204 6.99 21.54 3.84
C ALA A 204 5.66 21.17 4.54
N GLY A 205 4.81 22.15 4.84
CA GLY A 205 3.48 21.89 5.40
C GLY A 205 2.55 21.09 4.49
N ALA A 206 2.62 21.31 3.17
CA ALA A 206 1.88 20.50 2.20
C ALA A 206 2.35 19.04 2.18
N ILE A 207 3.67 18.81 2.26
CA ILE A 207 4.24 17.46 2.36
C ILE A 207 3.81 16.77 3.66
N GLU A 208 3.89 17.45 4.79
CA GLU A 208 3.43 16.91 6.08
C GLU A 208 1.95 16.50 6.03
N GLY A 209 1.10 17.33 5.43
CA GLY A 209 -0.31 17.00 5.24
C GLY A 209 -0.55 15.78 4.35
N ARG A 210 0.21 15.63 3.25
CA ARG A 210 0.14 14.48 2.35
C ARG A 210 0.62 13.20 3.04
N VAL A 211 1.74 13.26 3.75
CA VAL A 211 2.26 12.14 4.55
C VAL A 211 1.25 11.74 5.62
N ALA A 212 0.69 12.70 6.37
CA ALA A 212 -0.32 12.42 7.39
C ALA A 212 -1.56 11.72 6.81
N LYS A 213 -2.01 12.13 5.62
CA LYS A 213 -3.11 11.48 4.90
C LYS A 213 -2.74 10.04 4.50
N GLN A 214 -1.56 9.84 3.93
CA GLN A 214 -1.10 8.51 3.54
C GLN A 214 -0.98 7.58 4.75
N LEU A 215 -0.43 8.07 5.88
CA LEU A 215 -0.36 7.30 7.12
C LEU A 215 -1.74 6.92 7.64
N LYS A 216 -2.74 7.81 7.49
CA LYS A 216 -4.13 7.49 7.83
C LYS A 216 -4.69 6.35 6.97
N ASP A 217 -4.31 6.29 5.71
CA ASP A 217 -4.81 5.25 4.79
C ASP A 217 -4.16 3.89 5.03
N ILE A 218 -2.87 3.85 5.43
CA ILE A 218 -2.11 2.60 5.61
C ILE A 218 -2.11 2.05 7.04
N CYS A 219 -2.53 2.82 8.06
CA CYS A 219 -2.62 2.39 9.45
C CYS A 219 -4.06 1.99 9.82
N LEU A 220 -4.27 0.74 10.20
CA LEU A 220 -5.61 0.21 10.53
C LEU A 220 -6.36 1.07 11.55
N LEU A 221 -5.68 1.47 12.64
CA LEU A 221 -6.30 2.23 13.73
C LEU A 221 -6.65 3.68 13.35
N ASP A 222 -6.10 4.20 12.26
CA ASP A 222 -6.37 5.54 11.77
C ASP A 222 -7.45 5.56 10.65
N GLN A 223 -7.76 4.40 10.07
CA GLN A 223 -8.75 4.30 8.99
C GLN A 223 -10.16 4.57 9.50
N THR A 224 -10.96 5.21 8.67
CA THR A 224 -12.41 5.28 8.91
C THR A 224 -13.02 3.90 8.75
N TYR A 225 -13.87 3.49 9.70
CA TYR A 225 -14.53 2.18 9.63
C TYR A 225 -15.42 2.09 8.40
N VAL A 226 -15.19 1.05 7.57
CA VAL A 226 -15.83 0.89 6.25
C VAL A 226 -17.37 0.79 6.31
N ARG A 227 -17.92 0.41 7.47
CA ARG A 227 -19.35 0.31 7.72
C ARG A 227 -19.91 1.48 8.55
N ALA A 228 -19.12 2.52 8.80
CA ALA A 228 -19.63 3.72 9.46
C ALA A 228 -20.60 4.43 8.51
N GLU A 229 -21.83 4.68 9.00
CA GLU A 229 -22.88 5.33 8.20
C GLU A 229 -22.62 6.85 8.06
N ASP A 230 -21.88 7.45 9.01
CA ASP A 230 -21.67 8.89 9.09
C ASP A 230 -20.16 9.30 9.19
N GLY A 231 -19.24 8.53 8.73
CA GLY A 231 -17.80 8.88 8.68
C GLY A 231 -17.12 8.78 10.03
#